data_7abb0335a4eecf40925525f0b7a2fa74
#
_entry.id   7abb0335a4eecf40925525f0b7a2fa74
#
_cell.length_a   1.000
_cell.length_b   1.000
_cell.length_c   1.000
_cell.angle_alpha   90.00
_cell.angle_beta   90.00
_cell.angle_gamma   90.00
#
_symmetry.space_group_name_H-M   'P 1'
#
loop_
_entity.id
_entity.type
_entity.pdbx_description
1 polymer ?
#
loop_
_entity_poly.entity_id
_entity_poly.type
_entity_poly.pdbx_seq_one_letter_code
_entity_poly.pdbx_strand_id
1 'polypeptide(L)'
;MALVVVGSVTRPTPPGFAATVLTPRARPESLAGPDTVTLDARADDRWTRFDLARRTIAAGGEPWDLAVKRHHLVVNGGTGLGGVGGVLRLDRPFADIVEAPPDGYGPSRVTPGGDTVNATFDGWYRYSYLSHLLTPRPVTFVLRTHDGRFAKFAILNYYCPGADPGCLTLVYTYQGDGTRRLGPTRSKPPSTDSRPDR
;
A
#
# COMPACT_ATOMS: atom_id res chain seq x y z
N MET A 1 0.73 -47.37 -28.61
CA MET A 1 1.63 -46.19 -28.56
C MET A 1 0.91 -45.06 -27.89
N ALA A 2 1.26 -44.76 -26.64
CA ALA A 2 0.68 -43.60 -25.89
C ALA A 2 1.59 -42.41 -26.13
N LEU A 3 1.05 -41.36 -26.76
CA LEU A 3 1.73 -40.09 -26.97
C LEU A 3 1.67 -39.28 -25.64
N VAL A 4 2.77 -39.27 -24.90
CA VAL A 4 2.89 -38.38 -23.72
C VAL A 4 3.25 -37.02 -24.25
N VAL A 5 2.25 -36.11 -24.34
CA VAL A 5 2.47 -34.69 -24.57
C VAL A 5 2.95 -34.10 -23.24
N VAL A 6 4.26 -33.97 -23.07
CA VAL A 6 4.86 -33.19 -21.99
C VAL A 6 4.71 -31.72 -22.39
N GLY A 7 3.57 -31.15 -22.06
CA GLY A 7 3.36 -29.69 -22.11
C GLY A 7 4.27 -29.05 -21.06
N SER A 8 5.40 -28.50 -21.50
CA SER A 8 6.23 -27.62 -20.67
C SER A 8 5.40 -26.38 -20.34
N VAL A 9 4.73 -26.39 -19.19
CA VAL A 9 4.06 -25.20 -18.68
C VAL A 9 5.18 -24.25 -18.23
N THR A 10 5.60 -23.36 -19.12
CA THR A 10 6.51 -22.27 -18.76
C THR A 10 5.79 -21.41 -17.73
N ARG A 11 6.24 -21.48 -16.47
CA ARG A 11 5.76 -20.58 -15.42
C ARG A 11 6.04 -19.14 -15.85
N PRO A 12 5.05 -18.24 -15.87
CA PRO A 12 5.31 -16.84 -16.14
C PRO A 12 6.24 -16.30 -15.06
N THR A 13 7.31 -15.62 -15.46
CA THR A 13 8.22 -14.96 -14.53
C THR A 13 7.68 -13.57 -14.24
N PRO A 14 7.22 -13.26 -13.02
CA PRO A 14 6.76 -11.93 -12.69
C PRO A 14 7.94 -10.94 -12.72
N PRO A 15 7.68 -9.65 -13.04
CA PRO A 15 8.69 -8.62 -12.90
C PRO A 15 9.13 -8.55 -11.44
N GLY A 16 10.44 -8.38 -11.19
CA GLY A 16 10.99 -8.28 -9.84
C GLY A 16 11.71 -6.95 -9.63
N PHE A 17 11.53 -6.37 -8.44
CA PHE A 17 12.14 -5.11 -8.06
C PHE A 17 12.98 -5.30 -6.79
N ALA A 18 14.20 -4.76 -6.80
CA ALA A 18 15.04 -4.73 -5.60
C ALA A 18 14.45 -3.77 -4.56
N ALA A 19 14.70 -4.05 -3.27
CA ALA A 19 14.34 -3.14 -2.21
C ALA A 19 14.94 -1.74 -2.48
N THR A 20 14.13 -0.70 -2.29
CA THR A 20 14.56 0.67 -2.52
C THR A 20 15.58 1.08 -1.47
N VAL A 21 16.72 1.64 -1.90
CA VAL A 21 17.61 2.35 -0.99
C VAL A 21 16.90 3.64 -0.59
N LEU A 22 16.41 3.68 0.65
CA LEU A 22 15.62 4.80 1.15
C LEU A 22 16.53 5.96 1.56
N THR A 23 16.19 7.16 1.13
CA THR A 23 16.76 8.41 1.65
C THR A 23 15.70 9.03 2.55
N PRO A 24 15.90 9.04 3.89
CA PRO A 24 14.99 9.69 4.81
C PRO A 24 14.81 11.17 4.49
N ARG A 25 13.59 11.68 4.68
CA ARG A 25 13.28 13.11 4.50
C ARG A 25 12.67 13.70 5.77
N ALA A 26 12.68 15.02 5.88
CA ALA A 26 11.85 15.70 6.86
C ALA A 26 10.37 15.39 6.60
N ARG A 27 9.55 15.38 7.65
CA ARG A 27 8.09 15.20 7.52
C ARG A 27 7.53 16.32 6.63
N PRO A 28 6.83 16.00 5.54
CA PRO A 28 6.17 17.01 4.72
C PRO A 28 5.05 17.71 5.50
N GLU A 29 4.90 19.02 5.32
CA GLU A 29 3.80 19.81 5.89
C GLU A 29 2.60 19.93 4.94
N SER A 30 2.67 19.32 3.77
CA SER A 30 1.64 19.33 2.73
C SER A 30 1.59 18.00 2.00
N LEU A 31 0.86 17.95 0.89
CA LEU A 31 0.76 16.77 0.03
C LEU A 31 2.12 16.43 -0.58
N ALA A 32 2.60 15.22 -0.35
CA ALA A 32 3.85 14.68 -0.88
C ALA A 32 3.62 13.39 -1.66
N GLY A 33 4.36 13.22 -2.74
CA GLY A 33 4.22 12.09 -3.66
C GLY A 33 3.43 12.48 -4.94
N PRO A 34 3.10 11.48 -5.81
CA PRO A 34 3.27 10.06 -5.55
C PRO A 34 4.73 9.59 -5.55
N ASP A 35 5.11 8.83 -4.55
CA ASP A 35 6.40 8.16 -4.43
C ASP A 35 6.22 6.65 -4.67
N THR A 36 7.19 6.01 -5.33
CA THR A 36 7.24 4.55 -5.44
C THR A 36 8.37 4.00 -4.57
N VAL A 37 8.08 2.98 -3.78
CA VAL A 37 9.06 2.29 -2.94
C VAL A 37 8.85 0.79 -3.01
N THR A 38 9.94 0.04 -2.89
CA THR A 38 9.93 -1.41 -2.71
C THR A 38 10.47 -1.74 -1.33
N LEU A 39 9.64 -2.35 -0.50
CA LEU A 39 9.97 -2.75 0.87
C LEU A 39 10.42 -4.21 0.89
N ASP A 40 11.52 -4.50 1.58
CA ASP A 40 11.95 -5.88 1.83
C ASP A 40 11.09 -6.49 2.94
N ALA A 41 10.20 -7.40 2.56
CA ALA A 41 9.30 -8.14 3.45
C ALA A 41 9.58 -9.66 3.42
N ARG A 42 10.80 -10.07 3.05
CA ARG A 42 11.18 -11.49 2.93
C ARG A 42 11.26 -12.20 4.28
N ALA A 43 11.53 -11.47 5.36
CA ALA A 43 11.55 -12.04 6.69
C ALA A 43 10.18 -12.60 7.09
N ASP A 44 10.16 -13.74 7.75
CA ASP A 44 8.95 -14.39 8.30
C ASP A 44 8.84 -14.18 9.83
N ASP A 45 9.92 -13.80 10.48
CA ASP A 45 10.05 -13.61 11.92
C ASP A 45 9.91 -12.14 12.38
N ARG A 46 10.03 -11.16 11.46
CA ARG A 46 9.98 -9.74 11.80
C ARG A 46 9.23 -8.89 10.78
N TRP A 47 8.65 -7.80 11.26
CA TRP A 47 7.96 -6.81 10.46
C TRP A 47 8.92 -5.74 9.93
N THR A 48 8.86 -5.45 8.63
CA THR A 48 9.46 -4.24 8.05
C THR A 48 8.46 -3.11 8.25
N ARG A 49 8.77 -2.18 9.16
CA ARG A 49 7.91 -1.05 9.56
C ARG A 49 8.31 0.19 8.77
N PHE A 50 7.35 0.81 8.10
CA PHE A 50 7.59 1.94 7.22
C PHE A 50 6.87 3.20 7.69
N ASP A 51 7.64 4.30 7.84
CA ASP A 51 7.12 5.65 8.07
C ASP A 51 6.94 6.33 6.70
N LEU A 52 5.69 6.54 6.29
CA LEU A 52 5.32 7.16 5.01
C LEU A 52 5.77 8.61 4.92
N ALA A 53 5.68 9.35 6.03
CA ALA A 53 6.06 10.75 6.09
C ALA A 53 7.55 10.94 5.87
N ARG A 54 8.37 10.22 6.65
CA ARG A 54 9.83 10.33 6.62
C ARG A 54 10.49 9.49 5.52
N ARG A 55 9.71 8.60 4.88
CA ARG A 55 10.21 7.67 3.86
C ARG A 55 11.37 6.82 4.38
N THR A 56 11.19 6.21 5.55
CA THR A 56 12.22 5.42 6.20
C THR A 56 11.66 4.14 6.82
N ILE A 57 12.54 3.16 7.02
CA ILE A 57 12.24 1.98 7.83
C ILE A 57 12.45 2.37 9.30
N ALA A 58 11.38 2.25 10.09
CA ALA A 58 11.42 2.55 11.51
C ALA A 58 12.20 1.46 12.27
N ALA A 59 13.21 1.86 13.03
CA ALA A 59 13.91 1.03 13.98
C ALA A 59 13.13 0.96 15.31
N GLY A 60 13.46 0.00 16.17
CA GLY A 60 12.71 -0.37 17.37
C GLY A 60 12.08 0.80 18.12
N GLY A 61 10.85 0.93 18.34
CA GLY A 61 10.16 2.00 19.06
C GLY A 61 9.89 3.30 18.27
N GLU A 62 10.50 3.48 17.10
CA GLU A 62 10.21 4.63 16.25
C GLU A 62 8.79 4.57 15.66
N PRO A 63 8.18 5.74 15.37
CA PRO A 63 6.88 5.82 14.72
C PRO A 63 6.89 5.15 13.34
N TRP A 64 5.80 4.45 13.03
CA TRP A 64 5.58 3.83 11.73
C TRP A 64 4.09 3.86 11.37
N ASP A 65 3.76 3.74 10.10
CA ASP A 65 2.38 3.80 9.60
C ASP A 65 1.92 2.45 9.05
N LEU A 66 2.76 1.83 8.23
CA LEU A 66 2.51 0.57 7.55
C LEU A 66 3.62 -0.42 7.90
N ALA A 67 3.27 -1.65 8.22
CA ALA A 67 4.26 -2.72 8.36
C ALA A 67 3.92 -3.89 7.45
N VAL A 68 4.97 -4.53 6.92
CA VAL A 68 4.87 -5.66 6.01
C VAL A 68 5.72 -6.82 6.50
N LYS A 69 5.17 -8.03 6.42
CA LYS A 69 5.85 -9.29 6.71
C LYS A 69 5.37 -10.33 5.71
N ARG A 70 6.23 -10.77 4.81
CA ARG A 70 5.83 -11.57 3.65
C ARG A 70 4.67 -10.86 2.91
N HIS A 71 3.55 -11.51 2.73
CA HIS A 71 2.35 -10.96 2.09
C HIS A 71 1.33 -10.35 3.07
N HIS A 72 1.67 -10.28 4.35
CA HIS A 72 0.84 -9.69 5.39
C HIS A 72 1.14 -8.21 5.56
N LEU A 73 0.10 -7.40 5.71
CA LEU A 73 0.18 -5.96 5.95
C LEU A 73 -0.62 -5.60 7.20
N VAL A 74 -0.10 -4.65 7.97
CA VAL A 74 -0.77 -4.09 9.14
C VAL A 74 -0.49 -2.60 9.25
N VAL A 75 -1.35 -1.88 9.97
CA VAL A 75 -1.19 -0.45 10.27
C VAL A 75 -0.93 -0.24 11.74
N ASN A 76 -0.25 0.86 12.09
CA ASN A 76 0.00 1.22 13.48
C ASN A 76 -1.24 1.87 14.10
N GLY A 77 -2.17 1.05 14.54
CA GLY A 77 -3.39 1.47 15.21
C GLY A 77 -4.25 0.29 15.60
N GLY A 78 -4.88 0.40 16.75
CA GLY A 78 -5.70 -0.64 17.35
C GLY A 78 -5.13 -1.20 18.66
N THR A 79 -5.79 -2.20 19.22
CA THR A 79 -5.44 -2.76 20.52
C THR A 79 -4.04 -3.39 20.50
N GLY A 80 -3.17 -2.92 21.40
CA GLY A 80 -1.78 -3.39 21.53
C GLY A 80 -0.79 -2.69 20.62
N LEU A 81 -1.23 -1.70 19.83
CA LEU A 81 -0.39 -0.85 18.99
C LEU A 81 -0.47 0.61 19.45
N GLY A 82 0.65 1.34 19.36
CA GLY A 82 0.76 2.68 19.96
C GLY A 82 0.14 3.83 19.18
N GLY A 83 -0.31 3.61 17.94
CA GLY A 83 -0.86 4.66 17.07
C GLY A 83 -2.38 4.66 16.98
N VAL A 84 -2.93 5.69 16.33
CA VAL A 84 -4.36 5.82 16.01
C VAL A 84 -4.70 5.41 14.57
N GLY A 85 -3.78 4.72 13.92
CA GLY A 85 -3.86 4.32 12.51
C GLY A 85 -5.03 3.41 12.18
N GLY A 86 -5.38 3.41 10.92
CA GLY A 86 -6.40 2.53 10.36
C GLY A 86 -6.31 2.53 8.84
N VAL A 87 -6.95 1.57 8.20
CA VAL A 87 -6.95 1.46 6.74
C VAL A 87 -8.34 1.18 6.20
N LEU A 88 -8.63 1.78 5.05
CA LEU A 88 -9.84 1.56 4.27
C LEU A 88 -9.44 1.12 2.87
N ARG A 89 -10.07 0.06 2.36
CA ARG A 89 -9.90 -0.42 0.99
C ARG A 89 -10.96 0.19 0.09
N LEU A 90 -10.52 0.71 -1.05
CA LEU A 90 -11.39 1.23 -2.12
C LEU A 90 -11.10 0.48 -3.41
N ASP A 91 -12.13 -0.11 -4.01
CA ASP A 91 -12.03 -0.79 -5.31
C ASP A 91 -12.05 0.25 -6.46
N ARG A 92 -11.12 1.19 -6.40
CA ARG A 92 -10.95 2.30 -7.33
C ARG A 92 -9.46 2.52 -7.62
N PRO A 93 -9.11 3.01 -8.83
CA PRO A 93 -7.73 3.33 -9.19
C PRO A 93 -7.11 4.39 -8.26
N PHE A 94 -5.80 4.30 -8.04
CA PHE A 94 -5.04 5.22 -7.19
C PHE A 94 -5.22 6.71 -7.59
N ALA A 95 -5.24 7.00 -8.89
CA ALA A 95 -5.38 8.36 -9.39
C ALA A 95 -6.76 8.98 -9.08
N ASP A 96 -7.80 8.15 -8.93
CA ASP A 96 -9.17 8.62 -8.72
C ASP A 96 -9.48 8.99 -7.27
N ILE A 97 -8.59 8.63 -6.34
CA ILE A 97 -8.75 8.93 -4.93
C ILE A 97 -8.08 10.28 -4.64
N VAL A 98 -8.83 11.36 -4.68
CA VAL A 98 -8.34 12.73 -4.44
C VAL A 98 -8.60 13.21 -3.02
N GLU A 99 -9.46 12.53 -2.27
CA GLU A 99 -9.78 12.84 -0.89
C GLU A 99 -9.96 11.55 -0.08
N ALA A 100 -9.45 11.53 1.14
CA ALA A 100 -9.65 10.45 2.11
C ALA A 100 -11.09 10.48 2.64
N PRO A 101 -11.81 9.35 2.71
CA PRO A 101 -13.09 9.25 3.38
C PRO A 101 -13.01 9.73 4.85
N PRO A 102 -14.10 10.26 5.45
CA PRO A 102 -14.05 10.76 6.82
C PRO A 102 -13.89 9.65 7.87
N ASP A 103 -14.38 8.46 7.58
CA ASP A 103 -14.47 7.32 8.51
C ASP A 103 -14.32 5.97 7.80
N GLY A 104 -14.60 4.87 8.50
CA GLY A 104 -14.55 3.51 7.96
C GLY A 104 -13.16 2.86 8.02
N TYR A 105 -12.21 3.41 8.74
CA TYR A 105 -10.83 2.90 8.83
C TYR A 105 -10.73 1.74 9.82
N GLY A 106 -10.44 0.54 9.30
CA GLY A 106 -10.22 -0.66 10.10
C GLY A 106 -8.84 -0.64 10.77
N PRO A 107 -8.75 -0.73 12.11
CA PRO A 107 -7.48 -0.84 12.81
C PRO A 107 -6.91 -2.27 12.68
N SER A 108 -5.63 -2.41 12.97
CA SER A 108 -5.02 -3.72 13.19
C SER A 108 -5.34 -4.24 14.59
N ARG A 109 -5.16 -5.53 14.82
CA ARG A 109 -5.35 -6.15 16.13
C ARG A 109 -4.28 -7.20 16.39
N VAL A 110 -3.86 -7.30 17.63
CA VAL A 110 -3.03 -8.41 18.09
C VAL A 110 -3.96 -9.59 18.42
N THR A 111 -3.68 -10.76 17.86
CA THR A 111 -4.44 -11.98 18.13
C THR A 111 -4.03 -12.60 19.48
N PRO A 112 -4.81 -13.51 20.06
CA PRO A 112 -4.40 -14.23 21.28
C PRO A 112 -3.09 -15.00 21.13
N GLY A 113 -2.72 -15.41 19.91
CA GLY A 113 -1.44 -16.06 19.59
C GLY A 113 -0.25 -15.10 19.44
N GLY A 114 -0.45 -13.78 19.64
CA GLY A 114 0.60 -12.77 19.52
C GLY A 114 0.84 -12.24 18.10
N ASP A 115 0.18 -12.80 17.08
CA ASP A 115 0.26 -12.27 15.71
C ASP A 115 -0.52 -10.98 15.56
N THR A 116 -0.02 -10.08 14.70
CA THR A 116 -0.76 -8.87 14.33
C THR A 116 -1.43 -9.07 12.98
N VAL A 117 -2.72 -8.73 12.88
CA VAL A 117 -3.52 -8.90 11.66
C VAL A 117 -4.37 -7.66 11.36
N ASN A 118 -4.71 -7.48 10.08
CA ASN A 118 -5.68 -6.47 9.63
C ASN A 118 -6.48 -7.03 8.44
N ALA A 119 -7.74 -7.35 8.68
CA ALA A 119 -8.62 -7.98 7.68
C ALA A 119 -8.89 -7.09 6.45
N THR A 120 -8.70 -5.77 6.54
CA THR A 120 -8.88 -4.87 5.38
C THR A 120 -7.88 -5.16 4.27
N PHE A 121 -6.72 -5.73 4.62
CA PHE A 121 -5.73 -6.15 3.63
C PHE A 121 -5.99 -7.53 3.05
N ASP A 122 -6.93 -8.30 3.57
CA ASP A 122 -7.22 -9.62 3.05
C ASP A 122 -7.63 -9.52 1.57
N GLY A 123 -7.01 -10.38 0.75
CA GLY A 123 -7.29 -10.41 -0.67
C GLY A 123 -6.79 -9.20 -1.46
N TRP A 124 -5.70 -8.51 -1.04
CA TRP A 124 -5.05 -7.50 -1.85
C TRP A 124 -4.47 -8.06 -3.16
N TYR A 125 -4.37 -9.38 -3.26
CA TYR A 125 -3.85 -10.11 -4.42
C TYR A 125 -4.84 -11.16 -4.93
N ARG A 126 -4.57 -11.67 -6.14
CA ARG A 126 -5.12 -12.91 -6.68
C ARG A 126 -4.04 -13.96 -6.63
N TYR A 127 -4.36 -15.12 -6.07
CA TYR A 127 -3.47 -16.28 -6.09
C TYR A 127 -3.77 -17.16 -7.29
N SER A 128 -2.74 -17.52 -8.04
CA SER A 128 -2.83 -18.50 -9.14
C SER A 128 -2.41 -19.87 -8.65
N TYR A 129 -3.32 -20.82 -8.65
CA TYR A 129 -3.02 -22.21 -8.27
C TYR A 129 -2.11 -22.93 -9.27
N LEU A 130 -2.04 -22.48 -10.52
CA LEU A 130 -1.18 -23.07 -11.55
C LEU A 130 0.27 -22.57 -11.46
N SER A 131 0.46 -21.27 -11.28
CA SER A 131 1.80 -20.67 -11.23
C SER A 131 2.30 -20.43 -9.81
N HIS A 132 1.42 -20.53 -8.79
CA HIS A 132 1.68 -20.15 -7.40
C HIS A 132 2.08 -18.68 -7.21
N LEU A 133 1.64 -17.82 -8.13
CA LEU A 133 1.96 -16.41 -8.08
C LEU A 133 0.84 -15.61 -7.39
N LEU A 134 1.26 -14.56 -6.66
CA LEU A 134 0.41 -13.50 -6.14
C LEU A 134 0.42 -12.32 -7.12
N THR A 135 -0.73 -11.95 -7.65
CA THR A 135 -0.87 -10.78 -8.53
C THR A 135 -1.67 -9.71 -7.80
N PRO A 136 -1.14 -8.49 -7.60
CA PRO A 136 -1.88 -7.41 -6.96
C PRO A 136 -3.20 -7.14 -7.66
N ARG A 137 -4.25 -6.83 -6.88
CA ARG A 137 -5.52 -6.34 -7.40
C ARG A 137 -5.45 -4.82 -7.63
N PRO A 138 -6.19 -4.29 -8.60
CA PRO A 138 -6.23 -2.84 -8.87
C PRO A 138 -7.11 -2.11 -7.84
N VAL A 139 -6.69 -2.14 -6.58
CA VAL A 139 -7.37 -1.51 -5.45
C VAL A 139 -6.46 -0.47 -4.82
N THR A 140 -7.05 0.55 -4.22
CA THR A 140 -6.33 1.58 -3.46
C THR A 140 -6.68 1.45 -1.99
N PHE A 141 -5.68 1.53 -1.15
CA PHE A 141 -5.81 1.63 0.29
C PHE A 141 -5.66 3.09 0.72
N VAL A 142 -6.62 3.59 1.47
CA VAL A 142 -6.50 4.87 2.16
C VAL A 142 -6.19 4.59 3.62
N LEU A 143 -5.14 5.22 4.11
CA LEU A 143 -4.59 4.97 5.42
C LEU A 143 -4.73 6.23 6.28
N ARG A 144 -5.26 6.08 7.49
CA ARG A 144 -5.04 7.02 8.57
C ARG A 144 -3.74 6.61 9.25
N THR A 145 -2.78 7.51 9.33
CA THR A 145 -1.43 7.28 9.86
C THR A 145 -1.44 7.09 11.37
N HIS A 146 -0.30 6.66 11.93
CA HIS A 146 -0.16 6.45 13.38
C HIS A 146 -0.50 7.70 14.22
N ASP A 147 -0.37 8.90 13.64
CA ASP A 147 -0.62 10.20 14.26
C ASP A 147 -1.89 10.91 13.73
N GLY A 148 -2.74 10.19 12.99
CA GLY A 148 -4.04 10.68 12.54
C GLY A 148 -4.06 11.46 11.23
N ARG A 149 -2.92 11.59 10.52
CA ARG A 149 -2.88 12.13 9.16
C ARG A 149 -3.34 11.10 8.14
N PHE A 150 -3.30 11.47 6.85
CA PHE A 150 -3.80 10.60 5.80
C PHE A 150 -2.75 10.30 4.73
N ALA A 151 -2.85 9.10 4.18
CA ALA A 151 -2.10 8.67 3.02
C ALA A 151 -2.99 7.77 2.16
N LYS A 152 -2.60 7.57 0.91
CA LYS A 152 -3.14 6.50 0.06
C LYS A 152 -2.01 5.73 -0.56
N PHE A 153 -2.22 4.45 -0.82
CA PHE A 153 -1.27 3.64 -1.57
C PHE A 153 -1.95 2.55 -2.39
N ALA A 154 -1.25 2.08 -3.41
CA ALA A 154 -1.62 0.89 -4.18
C ALA A 154 -0.40 -0.03 -4.28
N ILE A 155 -0.64 -1.34 -4.21
CA ILE A 155 0.40 -2.35 -4.35
C ILE A 155 0.57 -2.65 -5.83
N LEU A 156 1.81 -2.50 -6.31
CA LEU A 156 2.16 -2.67 -7.72
C LEU A 156 2.79 -4.04 -7.99
N ASN A 157 3.56 -4.56 -7.04
CA ASN A 157 4.28 -5.82 -7.19
C ASN A 157 4.64 -6.43 -5.84
N TYR A 158 4.98 -7.73 -5.85
CA TYR A 158 5.37 -8.48 -4.64
C TYR A 158 6.70 -9.22 -4.79
N TYR A 159 7.33 -9.17 -5.96
CA TYR A 159 8.50 -9.99 -6.25
C TYR A 159 9.79 -9.18 -6.28
N CYS A 160 10.83 -9.78 -5.72
CA CYS A 160 12.22 -9.37 -5.85
C CYS A 160 12.78 -9.79 -7.22
N PRO A 161 13.97 -9.29 -7.63
CA PRO A 161 14.69 -9.84 -8.78
C PRO A 161 14.81 -11.35 -8.71
N GLY A 162 14.66 -12.04 -9.85
CA GLY A 162 14.65 -13.50 -9.89
C GLY A 162 13.31 -14.14 -9.53
N ALA A 163 12.25 -13.36 -9.42
CA ALA A 163 10.91 -13.81 -9.02
C ALA A 163 10.80 -14.34 -7.58
N ASP A 164 11.74 -13.99 -6.70
CA ASP A 164 11.68 -14.32 -5.29
C ASP A 164 10.55 -13.53 -4.60
N PRO A 165 9.67 -14.17 -3.79
CA PRO A 165 8.57 -13.47 -3.13
C PRO A 165 9.05 -12.64 -1.94
N GLY A 166 8.42 -11.48 -1.70
CA GLY A 166 8.64 -10.67 -0.49
C GLY A 166 9.28 -9.31 -0.73
N CYS A 167 9.31 -8.79 -1.97
CA CYS A 167 9.64 -7.39 -2.25
C CYS A 167 8.35 -6.64 -2.60
N LEU A 168 7.71 -6.04 -1.61
CA LEU A 168 6.46 -5.33 -1.79
C LEU A 168 6.71 -3.95 -2.38
N THR A 169 6.36 -3.77 -3.67
CA THR A 169 6.42 -2.47 -4.35
C THR A 169 5.08 -1.78 -4.24
N LEU A 170 5.08 -0.56 -3.76
CA LEU A 170 3.90 0.28 -3.66
C LEU A 170 4.15 1.70 -4.16
N VAL A 171 3.09 2.31 -4.69
CA VAL A 171 3.02 3.75 -4.94
C VAL A 171 2.18 4.37 -3.85
N TYR A 172 2.60 5.52 -3.30
CA TYR A 172 1.87 6.19 -2.24
C TYR A 172 1.93 7.72 -2.33
N THR A 173 0.92 8.35 -1.73
CA THR A 173 0.87 9.80 -1.48
C THR A 173 0.59 10.01 0.00
N TYR A 174 1.29 10.94 0.64
CA TYR A 174 1.13 11.29 2.04
C TYR A 174 0.67 12.75 2.18
N GLN A 175 -0.31 13.00 3.07
CA GLN A 175 -0.79 14.36 3.38
C GLN A 175 -0.31 14.78 4.77
N GLY A 176 0.55 15.79 4.80
CA GLY A 176 1.20 16.25 6.03
C GLY A 176 0.48 17.37 6.79
N ASP A 177 -0.46 18.10 6.14
CA ASP A 177 -1.16 19.24 6.75
C ASP A 177 -2.36 18.84 7.63
N GLY A 178 -2.66 17.54 7.70
CA GLY A 178 -3.80 17.01 8.47
C GLY A 178 -5.14 17.07 7.75
N THR A 179 -5.21 17.66 6.54
CA THR A 179 -6.42 17.59 5.71
C THR A 179 -6.58 16.21 5.07
N ARG A 180 -7.77 15.93 4.57
CA ARG A 180 -8.06 14.67 3.86
C ARG A 180 -7.70 14.69 2.38
N ARG A 181 -7.12 15.77 1.85
CA ARG A 181 -6.78 15.91 0.43
C ARG A 181 -5.62 15.00 0.06
N LEU A 182 -5.83 14.08 -0.89
CA LEU A 182 -4.86 13.07 -1.35
C LEU A 182 -4.50 13.19 -2.84
N GLY A 183 -4.91 14.27 -3.48
CA GLY A 183 -4.60 14.53 -4.88
C GLY A 183 -4.87 15.98 -5.25
N PRO A 184 -4.50 16.39 -6.49
CA PRO A 184 -4.82 17.72 -6.99
C PRO A 184 -6.34 17.88 -7.06
N THR A 185 -6.84 19.04 -6.66
CA THR A 185 -8.23 19.41 -6.88
C THR A 185 -8.46 19.48 -8.39
N ARG A 186 -9.41 18.70 -8.94
CA ARG A 186 -9.85 18.92 -10.31
C ARG A 186 -10.46 20.31 -10.38
N SER A 187 -9.78 21.25 -11.03
CA SER A 187 -10.39 22.51 -11.39
C SER A 187 -11.62 22.20 -12.27
N LYS A 188 -12.80 22.67 -11.84
CA LYS A 188 -14.01 22.60 -12.63
C LYS A 188 -13.71 23.29 -13.98
N PRO A 189 -13.95 22.64 -15.13
CA PRO A 189 -13.77 23.31 -16.42
C PRO A 189 -14.61 24.59 -16.40
N PRO A 190 -14.11 25.71 -16.99
CA PRO A 190 -14.90 26.92 -17.08
C PRO A 190 -16.22 26.60 -17.77
N SER A 191 -17.33 27.04 -17.15
CA SER A 191 -18.64 26.92 -17.73
C SER A 191 -18.67 27.72 -19.02
N THR A 192 -18.73 27.06 -20.17
CA THR A 192 -19.02 27.67 -21.47
C THR A 192 -20.51 28.03 -21.55
N ASP A 193 -20.92 29.00 -20.76
CA ASP A 193 -22.21 29.67 -20.93
C ASP A 193 -21.93 31.06 -21.46
N SER A 194 -21.61 31.12 -22.76
CA SER A 194 -21.67 32.33 -23.56
C SER A 194 -22.77 32.12 -24.60
N ARG A 195 -24.00 32.29 -24.18
CA ARG A 195 -25.11 32.48 -25.11
C ARG A 195 -25.12 33.97 -25.45
N PRO A 196 -24.84 34.38 -26.69
CA PRO A 196 -25.08 35.77 -27.09
C PRO A 196 -26.60 35.97 -27.26
N ASP A 197 -27.10 36.91 -26.47
CA ASP A 197 -28.44 37.45 -26.69
C ASP A 197 -28.56 38.04 -28.10
N ARG A 198 -29.60 37.60 -28.80
CA ARG A 198 -30.17 38.28 -29.97
C ARG A 198 -31.51 38.88 -29.59
#